data_aaae19e67ad8fc8d56840d16118f045f
#
_entry.id   aaae19e67ad8fc8d56840d16118f045f
#
_cell.length_a   1.000
_cell.length_b   1.000
_cell.length_c   1.000
_cell.angle_alpha   90.00
_cell.angle_beta   90.00
_cell.angle_gamma   90.00
#
_symmetry.space_group_name_H-M   'P 1'
#
loop_
_entity.id
_entity.type
_entity.pdbx_description
1 polymer ?
#
loop_
_entity_poly.entity_id
_entity_poly.type
_entity_poly.pdbx_seq_one_letter_code
_entity_poly.pdbx_strand_id
1 'polypeptide(L)'
;MKTLFLSDIHVDFQWKYAVGPKRVYVDDPDELVTPETMDYMWDFYKIPLVDRLILAGDYSNDFLTFSRMIPWLAKKYKEVYLVLGNHDLTVRGGTPSKSNLPFVSSEKKIEAMKEVCKQFDNVHLLDGEVINGIGGCMGMCDFKCEPPQFGLDPFTNWKRHWYDGKFWRYMNQEPRKIWDHYKQKLNDIVKQKPKIVVTHFVPYELGIPFEYRNNTWNYVFYFKGEKFFEKLDNDTYWVCGHVHGKRMAEYVNSKGNHIHIMCNPIGYPGERSLYCDVLDYTGSKIERSSKVADMNDYIIDV
;
A
#
# COMPACT_ATOMS: atom_id res chain seq x y z
N MET A 1 -10.49 2.92 19.51
CA MET A 1 -9.16 3.58 19.33
C MET A 1 -9.15 4.26 17.97
N LYS A 2 -8.88 5.56 17.92
CA LYS A 2 -8.86 6.30 16.66
C LYS A 2 -7.74 5.80 15.76
N THR A 3 -8.10 5.34 14.57
CA THR A 3 -7.20 4.70 13.60
C THR A 3 -7.24 5.44 12.28
N LEU A 4 -6.09 5.94 11.82
CA LEU A 4 -5.93 6.58 10.52
C LEU A 4 -5.38 5.58 9.51
N PHE A 5 -5.93 5.60 8.30
CA PHE A 5 -5.43 4.84 7.14
C PHE A 5 -4.69 5.74 6.16
N LEU A 6 -3.50 5.32 5.76
CA LEU A 6 -2.71 5.95 4.69
C LEU A 6 -2.05 4.89 3.81
N SER A 7 -1.62 5.29 2.63
CA SER A 7 -0.78 4.50 1.73
C SER A 7 0.08 5.39 0.84
N ASP A 8 1.00 4.78 0.13
CA ASP A 8 1.75 5.42 -0.96
C ASP A 8 2.38 6.75 -0.52
N ILE A 9 3.05 6.74 0.62
CA ILE A 9 3.66 7.96 1.16
C ILE A 9 4.94 8.38 0.43
N HIS A 10 5.63 7.44 -0.24
CA HIS A 10 6.78 7.68 -1.12
C HIS A 10 7.75 8.74 -0.59
N VAL A 11 8.24 8.57 0.63
CA VAL A 11 9.05 9.57 1.34
C VAL A 11 10.25 10.02 0.51
N ASP A 12 10.91 9.09 -0.21
CA ASP A 12 12.04 9.39 -1.09
C ASP A 12 11.67 10.32 -2.27
N PHE A 13 10.43 10.27 -2.75
CA PHE A 13 9.96 11.15 -3.83
C PHE A 13 9.51 12.50 -3.30
N GLN A 14 8.97 12.59 -2.09
CA GLN A 14 8.50 13.86 -1.52
C GLN A 14 9.63 14.90 -1.44
N TRP A 15 10.84 14.47 -1.13
CA TRP A 15 12.01 15.34 -1.01
C TRP A 15 12.68 15.61 -2.35
N LYS A 16 12.72 14.63 -3.23
CA LYS A 16 13.39 14.73 -4.53
C LYS A 16 12.75 15.76 -5.47
N TYR A 17 11.45 16.02 -5.32
CA TYR A 17 10.66 16.90 -6.18
C TYR A 17 10.15 18.16 -5.50
N ALA A 18 10.67 18.48 -4.30
CA ALA A 18 10.41 19.69 -3.55
C ALA A 18 9.00 19.90 -3.01
N VAL A 19 8.81 19.43 -1.81
CA VAL A 19 7.79 19.97 -0.91
C VAL A 19 8.43 21.14 -0.14
N GLY A 20 8.26 22.37 -0.63
CA GLY A 20 8.76 23.58 0.05
C GLY A 20 9.35 24.63 -0.88
N PRO A 21 9.56 25.86 -0.39
CA PRO A 21 10.02 26.99 -1.21
C PRO A 21 11.47 26.88 -1.70
N LYS A 22 12.19 25.83 -1.32
CA LYS A 22 13.54 25.54 -1.82
C LYS A 22 13.59 24.09 -2.31
N ARG A 23 13.87 23.91 -3.60
CA ARG A 23 14.30 22.62 -4.13
C ARG A 23 15.61 22.25 -3.46
N VAL A 24 15.56 21.39 -2.48
CA VAL A 24 16.77 20.82 -1.87
C VAL A 24 17.08 19.55 -2.65
N TYR A 25 18.02 19.62 -3.57
CA TYR A 25 18.67 18.43 -4.11
C TYR A 25 19.57 17.91 -3.00
N VAL A 26 19.10 16.89 -2.31
CA VAL A 26 19.90 16.22 -1.29
C VAL A 26 20.25 14.85 -1.85
N ASP A 27 21.52 14.64 -2.08
CA ASP A 27 22.04 13.34 -2.59
C ASP A 27 22.19 12.31 -1.46
N ASP A 28 22.10 12.73 -0.19
CA ASP A 28 22.27 11.88 0.98
C ASP A 28 20.93 11.66 1.70
N PRO A 29 20.41 10.41 1.76
CA PRO A 29 19.23 10.07 2.57
C PRO A 29 19.39 10.41 4.05
N ASP A 30 20.61 10.53 4.55
CA ASP A 30 20.90 10.93 5.92
C ASP A 30 20.40 12.34 6.22
N GLU A 31 20.35 13.19 5.21
CA GLU A 31 19.84 14.56 5.31
C GLU A 31 18.35 14.64 4.99
N LEU A 32 17.76 13.62 4.32
CA LEU A 32 16.37 13.65 3.84
C LEU A 32 15.37 13.20 4.89
N VAL A 33 15.70 12.23 5.73
CA VAL A 33 14.79 11.66 6.70
C VAL A 33 15.31 11.93 8.10
N THR A 34 14.99 13.10 8.60
CA THR A 34 15.18 13.51 10.00
C THR A 34 13.81 13.67 10.68
N PRO A 35 13.75 13.72 12.01
CA PRO A 35 12.50 14.02 12.71
C PRO A 35 11.82 15.29 12.21
N GLU A 36 12.61 16.35 11.94
CA GLU A 36 12.11 17.66 11.51
C GLU A 36 11.52 17.59 10.09
N THR A 37 12.17 16.88 9.17
CA THR A 37 11.66 16.71 7.82
C THR A 37 10.38 15.87 7.80
N MET A 38 10.32 14.83 8.62
CA MET A 38 9.10 14.03 8.76
C MET A 38 7.96 14.83 9.38
N ASP A 39 8.22 15.63 10.43
CA ASP A 39 7.22 16.53 11.01
C ASP A 39 6.71 17.53 9.97
N TYR A 40 7.61 18.14 9.20
CA TYR A 40 7.23 19.05 8.11
C TYR A 40 6.35 18.38 7.05
N MET A 41 6.66 17.15 6.64
CA MET A 41 5.87 16.41 5.67
C MET A 41 4.45 16.12 6.21
N TRP A 42 4.35 15.71 7.47
CA TRP A 42 3.07 15.46 8.13
C TRP A 42 2.21 16.73 8.20
N ASP A 43 2.80 17.84 8.58
CA ASP A 43 2.12 19.15 8.64
C ASP A 43 1.71 19.63 7.24
N PHE A 44 2.58 19.47 6.24
CA PHE A 44 2.29 19.86 4.87
C PHE A 44 1.07 19.13 4.29
N TYR A 45 1.00 17.82 4.51
CA TYR A 45 -0.14 17.01 4.08
C TYR A 45 -1.30 17.03 5.07
N LYS A 46 -1.18 17.78 6.17
CA LYS A 46 -2.18 17.86 7.25
C LYS A 46 -2.61 16.48 7.75
N ILE A 47 -1.63 15.60 7.97
CA ILE A 47 -1.87 14.26 8.46
C ILE A 47 -2.16 14.32 9.96
N PRO A 48 -3.36 13.93 10.41
CA PRO A 48 -3.71 14.03 11.83
C PRO A 48 -2.94 12.98 12.65
N LEU A 49 -2.48 13.38 13.84
CA LEU A 49 -1.94 12.46 14.82
C LEU A 49 -3.10 11.86 15.63
N VAL A 50 -3.23 10.55 15.55
CA VAL A 50 -4.25 9.75 16.24
C VAL A 50 -3.58 8.62 17.03
N ASP A 51 -4.36 7.76 17.70
CA ASP A 51 -3.76 6.68 18.49
C ASP A 51 -3.03 5.64 17.61
N ARG A 52 -3.65 5.22 16.51
CA ARG A 52 -3.17 4.14 15.64
C ARG A 52 -3.02 4.61 14.20
N LEU A 53 -1.92 4.23 13.57
CA LEU A 53 -1.68 4.44 12.16
C LEU A 53 -1.62 3.10 11.43
N ILE A 54 -2.33 2.98 10.32
CA ILE A 54 -2.20 1.86 9.37
C ILE A 54 -1.66 2.40 8.05
N LEU A 55 -0.54 1.83 7.60
CA LEU A 55 0.11 2.20 6.34
C LEU A 55 0.08 1.02 5.36
N ALA A 56 -0.63 1.20 4.26
CA ALA A 56 -0.85 0.17 3.25
C ALA A 56 0.20 0.20 2.12
N GLY A 57 1.49 0.23 2.50
CA GLY A 57 2.62 0.06 1.58
C GLY A 57 3.10 1.31 0.86
N ASP A 58 4.17 1.12 0.09
CA ASP A 58 4.88 2.11 -0.71
C ASP A 58 5.43 3.28 0.11
N TYR A 59 6.36 2.93 1.02
CA TYR A 59 7.06 3.89 1.86
C TYR A 59 8.19 4.58 1.12
N SER A 60 9.02 3.76 0.44
CA SER A 60 10.20 4.23 -0.29
C SER A 60 10.82 3.11 -1.11
N ASN A 61 11.42 3.47 -2.25
CA ASN A 61 12.33 2.54 -2.95
C ASN A 61 13.62 2.27 -2.15
N ASP A 62 13.93 3.14 -1.20
CA ASP A 62 15.17 3.11 -0.45
C ASP A 62 15.01 2.57 0.97
N PHE A 63 15.86 1.60 1.32
CA PHE A 63 15.83 0.96 2.63
C PHE A 63 16.24 1.91 3.77
N LEU A 64 17.21 2.82 3.56
CA LEU A 64 17.63 3.74 4.61
C LEU A 64 16.52 4.73 4.95
N THR A 65 15.81 5.23 3.94
CA THR A 65 14.59 6.04 4.13
C THR A 65 13.58 5.32 5.01
N PHE A 66 13.26 4.05 4.70
CA PHE A 66 12.36 3.23 5.51
C PHE A 66 12.89 3.08 6.95
N SER A 67 14.16 2.70 7.11
CA SER A 67 14.75 2.42 8.43
C SER A 67 14.76 3.62 9.37
N ARG A 68 14.78 4.84 8.82
CA ARG A 68 14.73 6.10 9.58
C ARG A 68 13.32 6.58 9.87
N MET A 69 12.39 6.28 8.96
CA MET A 69 10.98 6.60 9.16
C MET A 69 10.39 5.81 10.34
N ILE A 70 10.75 4.53 10.49
CA ILE A 70 10.16 3.65 11.51
C ILE A 70 10.35 4.17 12.95
N PRO A 71 11.55 4.59 13.41
CA PRO A 71 11.72 5.17 14.75
C PRO A 71 10.85 6.42 14.99
N TRP A 72 10.69 7.25 13.96
CA TRP A 72 9.84 8.42 14.03
C TRP A 72 8.36 8.05 14.19
N LEU A 73 7.86 7.10 13.40
CA LEU A 73 6.49 6.58 13.51
C LEU A 73 6.23 5.96 14.88
N ALA A 74 7.17 5.13 15.38
CA ALA A 74 7.06 4.49 16.68
C ALA A 74 6.94 5.51 17.83
N LYS A 75 7.57 6.67 17.70
CA LYS A 75 7.48 7.77 18.68
C LYS A 75 6.17 8.56 18.60
N LYS A 76 5.58 8.68 17.40
CA LYS A 76 4.41 9.55 17.14
C LYS A 76 3.08 8.86 17.41
N TYR A 77 3.01 7.55 17.27
CA TYR A 77 1.78 6.78 17.38
C TYR A 77 1.88 5.73 18.49
N LYS A 78 0.74 5.42 19.12
CA LYS A 78 0.69 4.34 20.13
C LYS A 78 0.86 2.97 19.48
N GLU A 79 0.30 2.80 18.27
CA GLU A 79 0.35 1.57 17.48
C GLU A 79 0.53 1.91 16.00
N VAL A 80 1.41 1.20 15.32
CA VAL A 80 1.67 1.33 13.87
C VAL A 80 1.57 -0.04 13.21
N TYR A 81 0.71 -0.17 12.21
CA TYR A 81 0.56 -1.39 11.42
C TYR A 81 0.96 -1.10 9.98
N LEU A 82 1.79 -1.96 9.42
CA LEU A 82 2.41 -1.77 8.12
C LEU A 82 2.21 -3.03 7.27
N VAL A 83 1.96 -2.88 5.97
CA VAL A 83 2.21 -3.91 4.97
C VAL A 83 3.18 -3.36 3.93
N LEU A 84 3.96 -4.21 3.29
CA LEU A 84 4.84 -3.75 2.21
C LEU A 84 4.05 -3.40 0.96
N GLY A 85 4.57 -2.46 0.16
CA GLY A 85 4.11 -2.18 -1.19
C GLY A 85 5.12 -2.63 -2.25
N ASN A 86 4.79 -2.45 -3.51
CA ASN A 86 5.65 -2.90 -4.61
C ASN A 86 6.96 -2.10 -4.71
N HIS A 87 6.94 -0.81 -4.37
CA HIS A 87 8.14 0.02 -4.34
C HIS A 87 9.10 -0.40 -3.22
N ASP A 88 8.59 -0.89 -2.09
CA ASP A 88 9.40 -1.35 -0.97
C ASP A 88 10.25 -2.59 -1.34
N LEU A 89 9.81 -3.38 -2.34
CA LEU A 89 10.51 -4.56 -2.82
C LEU A 89 11.57 -4.27 -3.90
N THR A 90 11.65 -3.04 -4.38
CA THR A 90 12.57 -2.64 -5.44
C THR A 90 14.01 -2.84 -5.02
N VAL A 91 14.79 -3.55 -5.85
CA VAL A 91 16.24 -3.73 -5.72
C VAL A 91 16.88 -3.20 -6.98
N ARG A 92 17.40 -1.98 -6.92
CA ARG A 92 18.11 -1.37 -8.04
C ARG A 92 19.51 -1.95 -8.13
N GLY A 93 19.90 -2.43 -9.32
CA GLY A 93 21.28 -2.76 -9.64
C GLY A 93 22.05 -1.48 -9.96
N GLY A 94 23.20 -1.29 -9.36
CA GLY A 94 24.08 -0.15 -9.61
C GLY A 94 25.24 -0.15 -8.61
N THR A 95 26.18 0.74 -8.79
CA THR A 95 27.24 1.00 -7.80
C THR A 95 26.55 1.32 -6.47
N PRO A 96 27.00 0.74 -5.33
CA PRO A 96 26.48 1.08 -4.03
C PRO A 96 26.65 2.57 -3.78
N SER A 97 25.59 3.35 -3.87
CA SER A 97 25.58 4.66 -3.23
C SER A 97 25.34 4.45 -1.74
N LYS A 98 25.67 5.42 -0.89
CA LYS A 98 25.40 5.35 0.55
C LYS A 98 23.92 5.07 0.85
N SER A 99 23.02 5.45 -0.07
CA SER A 99 21.58 5.27 0.00
C SER A 99 21.05 3.91 -0.48
N ASN A 100 21.82 3.17 -1.28
CA ASN A 100 21.45 1.85 -1.79
C ASN A 100 22.33 0.80 -1.14
N LEU A 101 21.89 0.26 0.00
CA LEU A 101 22.47 -0.98 0.50
C LEU A 101 22.29 -2.05 -0.57
N PRO A 102 23.38 -2.76 -0.96
CA PRO A 102 23.33 -3.74 -2.04
C PRO A 102 22.60 -4.99 -1.57
N PHE A 103 21.26 -4.93 -1.57
CA PHE A 103 20.49 -6.16 -1.38
C PHE A 103 20.66 -7.05 -2.61
N VAL A 104 21.01 -8.29 -2.39
CA VAL A 104 21.13 -9.29 -3.45
C VAL A 104 19.77 -9.71 -3.99
N SER A 105 18.71 -9.56 -3.17
CA SER A 105 17.33 -9.87 -3.57
C SER A 105 16.30 -9.06 -2.80
N SER A 106 15.06 -9.08 -3.31
CA SER A 106 13.90 -8.46 -2.66
C SER A 106 13.60 -9.13 -1.31
N GLU A 107 13.77 -10.47 -1.20
CA GLU A 107 13.58 -11.20 0.06
C GLU A 107 14.54 -10.71 1.15
N LYS A 108 15.81 -10.47 0.80
CA LYS A 108 16.79 -9.95 1.76
C LYS A 108 16.46 -8.53 2.22
N LYS A 109 15.91 -7.71 1.33
CA LYS A 109 15.41 -6.37 1.71
C LYS A 109 14.23 -6.48 2.66
N ILE A 110 13.26 -7.36 2.37
CA ILE A 110 12.10 -7.63 3.25
C ILE A 110 12.56 -8.11 4.63
N GLU A 111 13.49 -9.05 4.70
CA GLU A 111 14.05 -9.52 5.98
C GLU A 111 14.64 -8.35 6.78
N ALA A 112 15.44 -7.50 6.15
CA ALA A 112 16.03 -6.32 6.80
C ALA A 112 14.96 -5.33 7.30
N MET A 113 13.90 -5.09 6.51
CA MET A 113 12.78 -4.23 6.93
C MET A 113 12.04 -4.80 8.13
N LYS A 114 11.82 -6.13 8.18
CA LYS A 114 11.24 -6.81 9.34
C LYS A 114 12.10 -6.64 10.59
N GLU A 115 13.42 -6.75 10.46
CA GLU A 115 14.34 -6.57 11.61
C GLU A 115 14.34 -5.13 12.13
N VAL A 116 14.17 -4.13 11.27
CA VAL A 116 13.99 -2.74 11.73
C VAL A 116 12.72 -2.59 12.55
N CYS A 117 11.59 -3.11 12.06
CA CYS A 117 10.30 -3.01 12.76
C CYS A 117 10.32 -3.73 14.13
N LYS A 118 10.97 -4.89 14.23
CA LYS A 118 11.09 -5.67 15.48
C LYS A 118 11.81 -4.94 16.62
N GLN A 119 12.49 -3.84 16.35
CA GLN A 119 13.13 -3.02 17.38
C GLN A 119 12.13 -2.19 18.19
N PHE A 120 10.85 -2.15 17.78
CA PHE A 120 9.82 -1.33 18.37
C PHE A 120 8.58 -2.19 18.69
N ASP A 121 8.19 -2.28 19.96
CA ASP A 121 7.07 -3.12 20.40
C ASP A 121 5.72 -2.70 19.82
N ASN A 122 5.59 -1.42 19.46
CA ASN A 122 4.38 -0.82 18.92
C ASN A 122 4.36 -0.70 17.38
N VAL A 123 5.30 -1.35 16.68
CA VAL A 123 5.37 -1.34 15.20
C VAL A 123 5.24 -2.77 14.67
N HIS A 124 4.20 -3.02 13.88
CA HIS A 124 3.83 -4.34 13.38
C HIS A 124 3.89 -4.36 11.85
N LEU A 125 4.92 -4.97 11.28
CA LEU A 125 4.99 -5.23 9.84
C LEU A 125 4.29 -6.55 9.54
N LEU A 126 3.05 -6.46 9.05
CA LEU A 126 2.19 -7.60 8.76
C LEU A 126 2.58 -8.25 7.42
N ASP A 127 2.78 -9.55 7.43
CA ASP A 127 3.08 -10.34 6.23
C ASP A 127 2.35 -11.70 6.23
N GLY A 128 1.08 -11.70 6.62
CA GLY A 128 0.20 -12.84 6.72
C GLY A 128 -0.39 -13.06 8.12
N GLU A 129 0.08 -12.31 9.10
CA GLU A 129 -0.38 -12.38 10.49
C GLU A 129 -1.64 -11.56 10.72
N VAL A 130 -2.35 -11.87 11.82
CA VAL A 130 -3.42 -11.06 12.41
C VAL A 130 -3.02 -10.69 13.82
N ILE A 131 -2.88 -9.40 14.08
CA ILE A 131 -2.50 -8.84 15.38
C ILE A 131 -3.59 -7.84 15.82
N ASN A 132 -4.15 -8.01 17.02
CA ASN A 132 -5.17 -7.13 17.58
C ASN A 132 -6.38 -6.90 16.63
N GLY A 133 -6.80 -7.94 15.89
CA GLY A 133 -7.90 -7.85 14.94
C GLY A 133 -7.56 -7.14 13.62
N ILE A 134 -6.29 -6.86 13.35
CA ILE A 134 -5.78 -6.28 12.11
C ILE A 134 -4.91 -7.33 11.43
N GLY A 135 -5.31 -7.76 10.23
CA GLY A 135 -4.54 -8.72 9.43
C GLY A 135 -4.06 -8.10 8.14
N GLY A 136 -2.86 -8.46 7.68
CA GLY A 136 -2.38 -7.85 6.45
C GLY A 136 -1.24 -8.59 5.77
N CYS A 137 -1.07 -8.28 4.50
CA CYS A 137 0.09 -8.63 3.67
C CYS A 137 0.11 -7.71 2.44
N MET A 138 1.19 -7.69 1.69
CA MET A 138 1.29 -6.87 0.48
C MET A 138 0.14 -7.14 -0.52
N GLY A 139 -0.27 -8.38 -0.66
CA GLY A 139 -1.07 -8.78 -1.80
C GLY A 139 -0.24 -8.84 -3.08
N MET A 140 -0.88 -9.07 -4.20
CA MET A 140 -0.28 -9.03 -5.54
C MET A 140 -1.39 -9.07 -6.58
N CYS A 141 -1.17 -8.48 -7.75
CA CYS A 141 -2.06 -8.69 -8.88
C CYS A 141 -2.12 -10.17 -9.26
N ASP A 142 -3.27 -10.65 -9.73
CA ASP A 142 -3.47 -12.06 -10.04
C ASP A 142 -3.19 -12.41 -11.51
N PHE A 143 -2.70 -11.44 -12.27
CA PHE A 143 -2.41 -11.53 -13.71
C PHE A 143 -3.60 -12.00 -14.58
N LYS A 144 -4.81 -11.85 -14.09
CA LYS A 144 -6.03 -12.21 -14.82
C LYS A 144 -6.58 -11.01 -15.55
N CYS A 145 -6.11 -10.76 -16.75
CA CYS A 145 -6.65 -9.75 -17.63
C CYS A 145 -7.03 -10.32 -18.98
N GLU A 146 -7.89 -9.62 -19.67
CA GLU A 146 -8.21 -9.86 -21.08
C GLU A 146 -8.38 -8.53 -21.80
N PRO A 147 -7.92 -8.44 -23.04
CA PRO A 147 -6.94 -9.27 -23.75
C PRO A 147 -5.50 -8.90 -23.37
N PRO A 148 -4.50 -9.78 -23.56
CA PRO A 148 -3.10 -9.45 -23.32
C PRO A 148 -2.64 -8.35 -24.28
N GLN A 149 -1.95 -7.35 -23.76
CA GLN A 149 -1.28 -6.34 -24.58
C GLN A 149 -0.10 -6.97 -25.35
N PHE A 150 0.20 -6.42 -26.51
CA PHE A 150 1.34 -6.81 -27.34
C PHE A 150 1.39 -8.30 -27.70
N GLY A 151 0.26 -9.03 -27.66
CA GLY A 151 0.23 -10.46 -27.94
C GLY A 151 1.00 -11.33 -26.94
N LEU A 152 1.39 -10.77 -25.79
CA LEU A 152 2.09 -11.48 -24.72
C LEU A 152 1.11 -11.89 -23.61
N ASP A 153 1.41 -12.99 -22.91
CA ASP A 153 0.66 -13.30 -21.69
C ASP A 153 0.88 -12.22 -20.63
N PRO A 154 -0.11 -11.99 -19.71
CA PRO A 154 -0.07 -10.88 -18.76
C PRO A 154 1.20 -10.84 -17.91
N PHE A 155 1.69 -12.00 -17.47
CA PHE A 155 2.92 -12.07 -16.68
C PHE A 155 4.16 -11.68 -17.49
N THR A 156 4.29 -12.19 -18.73
CA THR A 156 5.41 -11.85 -19.61
C THR A 156 5.40 -10.37 -19.95
N ASN A 157 4.21 -9.81 -20.18
CA ASN A 157 4.02 -8.40 -20.41
C ASN A 157 4.47 -7.56 -19.21
N TRP A 158 3.99 -7.89 -18.02
CA TRP A 158 4.41 -7.26 -16.75
C TRP A 158 5.93 -7.35 -16.55
N LYS A 159 6.52 -8.53 -16.70
CA LYS A 159 7.96 -8.74 -16.55
C LYS A 159 8.81 -7.87 -17.45
N ARG A 160 8.36 -7.66 -18.69
CA ARG A 160 9.12 -6.90 -19.70
C ARG A 160 8.91 -5.39 -19.63
N HIS A 161 7.72 -4.96 -19.29
CA HIS A 161 7.29 -3.57 -19.48
C HIS A 161 6.99 -2.85 -18.17
N TRP A 162 6.58 -3.57 -17.12
CA TRP A 162 6.24 -2.96 -15.85
C TRP A 162 7.46 -2.74 -14.95
N TYR A 163 7.37 -1.69 -14.10
CA TYR A 163 8.45 -1.32 -13.18
C TYR A 163 8.86 -2.48 -12.26
N ASP A 164 7.89 -3.09 -11.58
CA ASP A 164 8.12 -4.18 -10.63
C ASP A 164 8.79 -5.38 -11.30
N GLY A 165 8.31 -5.75 -12.49
CA GLY A 165 8.88 -6.83 -13.28
C GLY A 165 10.35 -6.65 -13.61
N LYS A 166 10.81 -5.39 -13.69
CA LYS A 166 12.21 -5.03 -13.98
C LYS A 166 13.07 -4.97 -12.73
N PHE A 167 12.52 -4.52 -11.59
CA PHE A 167 13.31 -4.16 -10.42
C PHE A 167 13.11 -5.08 -9.22
N TRP A 168 12.14 -5.99 -9.23
CA TRP A 168 12.06 -7.04 -8.24
C TRP A 168 13.06 -8.15 -8.53
N ARG A 169 13.79 -8.58 -7.52
CA ARG A 169 14.80 -9.63 -7.59
C ARG A 169 14.49 -10.73 -6.58
N TYR A 170 13.66 -11.68 -6.99
CA TYR A 170 13.39 -12.88 -6.21
C TYR A 170 14.40 -13.97 -6.54
N MET A 171 15.09 -14.49 -5.51
CA MET A 171 16.07 -15.56 -5.66
C MET A 171 15.46 -16.95 -5.47
N ASN A 172 14.55 -17.08 -4.51
CA ASN A 172 14.02 -18.34 -4.05
C ASN A 172 12.60 -18.63 -4.53
N GLN A 173 11.94 -17.65 -5.13
CA GLN A 173 10.57 -17.78 -5.62
C GLN A 173 10.50 -17.44 -7.10
N GLU A 174 9.81 -18.31 -7.84
CA GLU A 174 9.44 -17.99 -9.21
C GLU A 174 8.39 -16.86 -9.18
N PRO A 175 8.62 -15.73 -9.86
CA PRO A 175 7.70 -14.58 -9.79
C PRO A 175 6.25 -14.92 -10.15
N ARG A 176 6.00 -15.91 -11.01
CA ARG A 176 4.64 -16.39 -11.32
C ARG A 176 3.90 -16.95 -10.09
N LYS A 177 4.63 -17.43 -9.08
CA LYS A 177 4.06 -18.00 -7.85
C LYS A 177 3.84 -16.97 -6.76
N ILE A 178 4.25 -15.70 -6.98
CA ILE A 178 4.09 -14.66 -5.97
C ILE A 178 2.61 -14.46 -5.62
N TRP A 179 1.73 -14.45 -6.62
CA TRP A 179 0.29 -14.37 -6.36
C TRP A 179 -0.21 -15.55 -5.51
N ASP A 180 0.19 -16.79 -5.82
CA ASP A 180 -0.25 -17.96 -5.04
C ASP A 180 0.19 -17.87 -3.60
N HIS A 181 1.38 -17.34 -3.33
CA HIS A 181 1.90 -17.09 -2.00
C HIS A 181 1.03 -16.09 -1.23
N TYR A 182 0.75 -14.92 -1.81
CA TYR A 182 -0.10 -13.91 -1.16
C TYR A 182 -1.55 -14.34 -1.05
N LYS A 183 -2.07 -15.07 -2.03
CA LYS A 183 -3.40 -15.67 -1.98
C LYS A 183 -3.56 -16.63 -0.79
N GLN A 184 -2.51 -17.42 -0.48
CA GLN A 184 -2.52 -18.29 0.70
C GLN A 184 -2.55 -17.45 1.98
N LYS A 185 -1.68 -16.44 2.12
CA LYS A 185 -1.69 -15.51 3.26
C LYS A 185 -3.07 -14.87 3.46
N LEU A 186 -3.67 -14.35 2.40
CA LEU A 186 -5.01 -13.75 2.46
C LEU A 186 -6.08 -14.76 2.92
N ASN A 187 -6.01 -16.02 2.45
CA ASN A 187 -6.91 -17.06 2.95
C ASN A 187 -6.78 -17.29 4.45
N ASP A 188 -5.55 -17.28 4.97
CA ASP A 188 -5.30 -17.53 6.40
C ASP A 188 -5.65 -16.32 7.26
N ILE A 189 -5.49 -15.09 6.74
CA ILE A 189 -5.96 -13.85 7.37
C ILE A 189 -7.49 -13.86 7.50
N VAL A 190 -8.23 -14.03 6.40
CA VAL A 190 -9.70 -13.90 6.42
C VAL A 190 -10.40 -15.01 7.19
N LYS A 191 -9.77 -16.19 7.36
CA LYS A 191 -10.26 -17.26 8.25
C LYS A 191 -10.33 -16.82 9.72
N GLN A 192 -9.48 -15.89 10.13
CA GLN A 192 -9.43 -15.35 11.49
C GLN A 192 -10.42 -14.21 11.71
N LYS A 193 -11.17 -13.81 10.65
CA LYS A 193 -12.20 -12.77 10.69
C LYS A 193 -11.71 -11.46 11.33
N PRO A 194 -10.63 -10.88 10.82
CA PRO A 194 -10.13 -9.62 11.36
C PRO A 194 -11.14 -8.50 11.13
N LYS A 195 -11.13 -7.48 12.00
CA LYS A 195 -11.94 -6.27 11.81
C LYS A 195 -11.38 -5.38 10.69
N ILE A 196 -10.06 -5.44 10.49
CA ILE A 196 -9.38 -4.69 9.43
C ILE A 196 -8.47 -5.65 8.66
N VAL A 197 -8.60 -5.65 7.32
CA VAL A 197 -7.67 -6.30 6.39
C VAL A 197 -6.87 -5.22 5.69
N VAL A 198 -5.55 -5.40 5.60
CA VAL A 198 -4.66 -4.44 4.95
C VAL A 198 -3.92 -5.13 3.81
N THR A 199 -4.03 -4.58 2.60
CA THR A 199 -3.20 -4.96 1.46
C THR A 199 -2.64 -3.71 0.79
N HIS A 200 -1.52 -3.84 0.06
CA HIS A 200 -1.12 -2.76 -0.80
C HIS A 200 -1.87 -2.80 -2.12
N PHE A 201 -1.86 -3.96 -2.79
CA PHE A 201 -2.64 -4.13 -4.02
C PHE A 201 -4.14 -4.06 -3.75
N VAL A 202 -4.86 -3.46 -4.71
CA VAL A 202 -6.30 -3.27 -4.61
C VAL A 202 -7.03 -4.62 -4.66
N PRO A 203 -7.96 -4.92 -3.74
CA PRO A 203 -8.62 -6.23 -3.67
C PRO A 203 -9.75 -6.43 -4.70
N TYR A 204 -10.12 -5.39 -5.44
CA TYR A 204 -11.27 -5.42 -6.33
C TYR A 204 -11.20 -4.29 -7.38
N GLU A 205 -11.70 -4.54 -8.59
CA GLU A 205 -11.61 -3.56 -9.70
C GLU A 205 -12.29 -2.22 -9.41
N LEU A 206 -13.31 -2.18 -8.55
CA LEU A 206 -13.93 -0.92 -8.11
C LEU A 206 -12.98 -0.02 -7.31
N GLY A 207 -11.92 -0.57 -6.75
CA GLY A 207 -10.84 0.20 -6.15
C GLY A 207 -10.01 0.97 -7.18
N ILE A 208 -10.05 0.61 -8.46
CA ILE A 208 -9.35 1.36 -9.53
C ILE A 208 -10.08 2.68 -9.80
N PRO A 209 -9.36 3.83 -9.85
CA PRO A 209 -9.95 5.12 -10.21
C PRO A 209 -10.74 5.05 -11.53
N PHE A 210 -11.86 5.75 -11.58
CA PHE A 210 -12.83 5.63 -12.66
C PHE A 210 -12.23 5.96 -14.03
N GLU A 211 -11.35 6.96 -14.06
CA GLU A 211 -10.62 7.42 -15.24
C GLU A 211 -9.65 6.38 -15.80
N TYR A 212 -9.22 5.41 -14.99
CA TYR A 212 -8.27 4.37 -15.39
C TYR A 212 -8.93 3.03 -15.72
N ARG A 213 -10.25 2.85 -15.50
CA ARG A 213 -10.92 1.54 -15.66
C ARG A 213 -10.82 0.93 -17.04
N ASN A 214 -10.72 1.74 -18.07
CA ASN A 214 -10.56 1.26 -19.47
C ASN A 214 -9.09 1.11 -19.87
N ASN A 215 -8.15 1.24 -18.94
CA ASN A 215 -6.74 1.07 -19.22
C ASN A 215 -6.40 -0.42 -19.27
N THR A 216 -5.75 -0.84 -20.34
CA THR A 216 -5.35 -2.23 -20.57
C THR A 216 -4.28 -2.74 -19.58
N TRP A 217 -3.67 -1.85 -18.80
CA TRP A 217 -2.73 -2.18 -17.73
C TRP A 217 -3.39 -2.37 -16.36
N ASN A 218 -4.72 -2.24 -16.24
CA ASN A 218 -5.38 -2.31 -14.92
C ASN A 218 -5.12 -3.60 -14.17
N TYR A 219 -4.86 -4.71 -14.86
CA TYR A 219 -4.58 -5.99 -14.24
C TYR A 219 -3.33 -6.01 -13.34
N VAL A 220 -2.43 -5.03 -13.46
CA VAL A 220 -1.24 -4.93 -12.60
C VAL A 220 -1.53 -4.24 -11.27
N PHE A 221 -2.72 -3.63 -11.12
CA PHE A 221 -3.06 -2.85 -9.94
C PHE A 221 -3.94 -3.61 -8.95
N TYR A 222 -4.66 -4.65 -9.36
CA TYR A 222 -5.62 -5.31 -8.50
C TYR A 222 -5.62 -6.84 -8.66
N PHE A 223 -6.30 -7.49 -7.73
CA PHE A 223 -6.63 -8.91 -7.81
C PHE A 223 -8.13 -9.12 -7.59
N LYS A 224 -8.67 -10.26 -8.05
CA LYS A 224 -10.08 -10.64 -7.87
C LYS A 224 -10.27 -11.16 -6.45
N GLY A 225 -10.61 -10.26 -5.53
CA GLY A 225 -10.68 -10.49 -4.09
C GLY A 225 -12.04 -10.87 -3.55
N GLU A 226 -13.11 -10.90 -4.35
CA GLU A 226 -14.51 -11.11 -3.92
C GLU A 226 -14.67 -12.35 -3.06
N LYS A 227 -13.96 -13.44 -3.38
CA LYS A 227 -13.98 -14.69 -2.61
C LYS A 227 -13.44 -14.54 -1.17
N PHE A 228 -12.64 -13.52 -0.90
CA PHE A 228 -12.16 -13.21 0.45
C PHE A 228 -13.24 -12.43 1.19
N PHE A 229 -13.92 -11.50 0.52
CA PHE A 229 -15.03 -10.73 1.10
C PHE A 229 -16.17 -11.64 1.60
N GLU A 230 -16.44 -12.74 0.89
CA GLU A 230 -17.46 -13.73 1.29
C GLU A 230 -17.19 -14.41 2.65
N LYS A 231 -15.97 -14.28 3.18
CA LYS A 231 -15.55 -14.88 4.45
C LYS A 231 -15.52 -13.90 5.61
N LEU A 232 -15.65 -12.61 5.32
CA LEU A 232 -15.57 -11.54 6.31
C LEU A 232 -16.91 -11.29 6.98
N ASP A 233 -16.84 -10.78 8.19
CA ASP A 233 -18.01 -10.37 8.97
C ASP A 233 -18.45 -8.95 8.57
N ASN A 234 -19.65 -8.56 9.03
CA ASN A 234 -20.20 -7.24 8.76
C ASN A 234 -19.30 -6.11 9.29
N ASP A 235 -19.31 -4.98 8.61
CA ASP A 235 -18.51 -3.78 8.92
C ASP A 235 -16.99 -4.05 9.02
N THR A 236 -16.48 -4.99 8.22
CA THR A 236 -15.05 -5.19 8.06
C THR A 236 -14.49 -4.11 7.13
N TYR A 237 -13.35 -3.53 7.51
CA TYR A 237 -12.62 -2.59 6.68
C TYR A 237 -11.53 -3.29 5.89
N TRP A 238 -11.44 -3.00 4.59
CA TRP A 238 -10.33 -3.42 3.75
C TRP A 238 -9.56 -2.19 3.28
N VAL A 239 -8.37 -1.98 3.82
CA VAL A 239 -7.50 -0.85 3.50
C VAL A 239 -6.52 -1.25 2.42
N CYS A 240 -6.38 -0.43 1.39
CA CYS A 240 -5.43 -0.69 0.30
C CYS A 240 -4.73 0.59 -0.18
N GLY A 241 -3.76 0.42 -1.07
CA GLY A 241 -2.96 1.48 -1.70
C GLY A 241 -2.80 1.24 -3.20
N HIS A 242 -1.60 1.49 -3.72
CA HIS A 242 -1.11 1.22 -5.08
C HIS A 242 -1.72 2.07 -6.19
N VAL A 243 -2.95 2.50 -6.06
CA VAL A 243 -3.61 3.43 -6.97
C VAL A 243 -3.62 4.81 -6.32
N HIS A 244 -2.90 5.77 -6.85
CA HIS A 244 -2.74 7.08 -6.24
C HIS A 244 -4.01 7.96 -6.29
N GLY A 245 -5.18 7.34 -6.16
CA GLY A 245 -6.48 8.00 -6.13
C GLY A 245 -7.24 7.67 -4.84
N LYS A 246 -7.69 8.71 -4.11
CA LYS A 246 -8.50 8.51 -2.91
C LYS A 246 -9.82 7.84 -3.24
N ARG A 247 -10.21 6.85 -2.43
CA ARG A 247 -11.41 6.06 -2.67
C ARG A 247 -12.03 5.52 -1.40
N MET A 248 -13.36 5.49 -1.42
CA MET A 248 -14.21 4.74 -0.51
C MET A 248 -15.19 3.93 -1.34
N ALA A 249 -15.26 2.64 -1.11
CA ALA A 249 -16.20 1.75 -1.76
C ALA A 249 -16.81 0.81 -0.72
N GLU A 250 -18.03 0.38 -0.95
CA GLU A 250 -18.70 -0.63 -0.16
C GLU A 250 -19.00 -1.85 -1.04
N TYR A 251 -18.69 -3.03 -0.53
CA TYR A 251 -19.07 -4.31 -1.11
C TYR A 251 -20.01 -5.03 -0.15
N VAL A 252 -21.16 -5.48 -0.64
CA VAL A 252 -22.08 -6.30 0.15
C VAL A 252 -21.93 -7.75 -0.29
N ASN A 253 -21.50 -8.62 0.62
CA ASN A 253 -21.28 -10.02 0.30
C ASN A 253 -22.62 -10.81 0.23
N SER A 254 -22.57 -12.09 -0.17
CA SER A 254 -23.74 -12.95 -0.32
C SER A 254 -24.55 -13.17 0.96
N LYS A 255 -23.96 -12.85 2.12
CA LYS A 255 -24.60 -12.94 3.45
C LYS A 255 -25.22 -11.61 3.90
N GLY A 256 -25.11 -10.56 3.09
CA GLY A 256 -25.55 -9.21 3.45
C GLY A 256 -24.55 -8.45 4.34
N ASN A 257 -23.31 -8.94 4.51
CA ASN A 257 -22.29 -8.24 5.27
C ASN A 257 -21.66 -7.13 4.44
N HIS A 258 -21.49 -5.98 5.04
CA HIS A 258 -20.88 -4.79 4.44
C HIS A 258 -19.37 -4.81 4.64
N ILE A 259 -18.60 -4.68 3.56
CA ILE A 259 -17.15 -4.61 3.54
C ILE A 259 -16.75 -3.24 2.99
N HIS A 260 -16.11 -2.44 3.83
CA HIS A 260 -15.70 -1.07 3.48
C HIS A 260 -14.29 -1.09 2.88
N ILE A 261 -14.16 -0.77 1.59
CA ILE A 261 -12.88 -0.72 0.89
C ILE A 261 -12.40 0.74 0.89
N MET A 262 -11.21 0.97 1.46
CA MET A 262 -10.68 2.32 1.65
C MET A 262 -9.26 2.43 1.09
N CYS A 263 -9.03 3.49 0.29
CA CYS A 263 -7.71 3.83 -0.26
C CYS A 263 -7.46 5.33 -0.01
N ASN A 264 -6.40 5.65 0.72
CA ASN A 264 -6.02 7.03 1.08
C ASN A 264 -4.53 7.28 0.80
N PRO A 265 -4.13 7.36 -0.47
CA PRO A 265 -2.75 7.59 -0.84
C PRO A 265 -2.34 9.05 -0.62
N ILE A 266 -1.07 9.25 -0.27
CA ILE A 266 -0.40 10.54 -0.44
C ILE A 266 -0.04 10.73 -1.91
N GLY A 267 0.48 9.69 -2.56
CA GLY A 267 0.90 9.69 -3.96
C GLY A 267 2.22 10.40 -4.20
N TYR A 268 2.60 10.52 -5.46
CA TYR A 268 3.76 11.33 -5.83
C TYR A 268 3.48 12.83 -5.68
N PRO A 269 4.53 13.66 -5.52
CA PRO A 269 4.36 15.10 -5.51
C PRO A 269 3.62 15.60 -6.76
N GLY A 270 2.49 16.30 -6.55
CA GLY A 270 1.66 16.81 -7.64
C GLY A 270 0.48 15.90 -8.05
N GLU A 271 0.41 14.66 -7.57
CA GLU A 271 -0.72 13.74 -7.87
C GLU A 271 -1.87 13.84 -6.85
N ARG A 272 -1.76 14.73 -5.88
CA ARG A 272 -2.75 14.84 -4.80
C ARG A 272 -4.16 15.00 -5.36
N SER A 273 -4.99 13.99 -5.20
CA SER A 273 -6.41 14.08 -5.50
C SER A 273 -7.12 14.99 -4.51
N LEU A 274 -7.81 16.02 -5.02
CA LEU A 274 -8.68 16.88 -4.22
C LEU A 274 -10.03 16.21 -3.91
N TYR A 275 -10.36 15.15 -4.61
CA TYR A 275 -11.64 14.48 -4.51
C TYR A 275 -11.45 13.00 -4.19
N CYS A 276 -12.40 12.46 -3.45
CA CYS A 276 -12.52 11.05 -3.15
C CYS A 276 -13.67 10.46 -3.97
N ASP A 277 -13.43 9.42 -4.72
CA ASP A 277 -14.51 8.64 -5.33
C ASP A 277 -15.19 7.79 -4.24
N VAL A 278 -16.48 8.01 -4.05
CA VAL A 278 -17.33 7.22 -3.16
C VAL A 278 -18.22 6.34 -4.02
N LEU A 279 -18.21 5.04 -3.76
CA LEU A 279 -18.93 4.03 -4.56
C LEU A 279 -19.74 3.14 -3.64
N ASP A 280 -21.05 3.08 -3.90
CA ASP A 280 -21.94 2.06 -3.33
C ASP A 280 -22.14 0.94 -4.34
N TYR A 281 -21.95 -0.28 -3.89
CA TYR A 281 -22.16 -1.48 -4.71
C TYR A 281 -23.21 -2.38 -4.09
N THR A 282 -24.41 -2.36 -4.68
CA THR A 282 -25.56 -3.18 -4.24
C THR A 282 -25.83 -4.37 -5.16
N GLY A 283 -24.78 -4.94 -5.76
CA GLY A 283 -24.87 -6.09 -6.66
C GLY A 283 -25.40 -5.79 -8.07
N SER A 284 -26.30 -4.83 -8.23
CA SER A 284 -26.93 -4.48 -9.51
C SER A 284 -26.69 -3.04 -9.96
N LYS A 285 -26.22 -2.16 -9.08
CA LYS A 285 -26.03 -0.75 -9.38
C LYS A 285 -24.81 -0.21 -8.67
N ILE A 286 -23.98 0.54 -9.43
CA ILE A 286 -22.86 1.32 -8.89
C ILE A 286 -23.27 2.78 -8.89
N GLU A 287 -23.35 3.38 -7.72
CA GLU A 287 -23.51 4.82 -7.58
C GLU A 287 -22.17 5.47 -7.29
N ARG A 288 -21.83 6.50 -8.02
CA ARG A 288 -20.61 7.28 -7.82
C ARG A 288 -20.97 8.68 -7.36
N SER A 289 -20.34 9.10 -6.27
CA SER A 289 -20.27 10.52 -5.92
C SER A 289 -18.82 10.89 -5.65
N SER A 290 -18.42 12.12 -6.02
CA SER A 290 -17.11 12.66 -5.68
C SER A 290 -17.29 13.75 -4.64
N LYS A 291 -16.58 13.65 -3.52
CA LYS A 291 -16.53 14.64 -2.46
C LYS A 291 -15.13 15.22 -2.33
N VAL A 292 -15.01 16.38 -1.72
CA VAL A 292 -13.69 16.91 -1.35
C VAL A 292 -13.01 15.92 -0.42
N ALA A 293 -11.77 15.57 -0.74
CA ALA A 293 -11.02 14.60 0.02
C ALA A 293 -10.53 15.21 1.34
N ASP A 294 -10.95 14.65 2.47
CA ASP A 294 -10.51 15.02 3.81
C ASP A 294 -9.78 13.84 4.47
N MET A 295 -8.65 14.11 5.14
CA MET A 295 -7.91 13.08 5.89
C MET A 295 -8.74 12.50 7.03
N ASN A 296 -9.64 13.29 7.63
CA ASN A 296 -10.49 12.83 8.72
C ASN A 296 -11.52 11.78 8.27
N ASP A 297 -11.87 11.71 6.99
CA ASP A 297 -12.76 10.67 6.44
C ASP A 297 -12.15 9.27 6.52
N TYR A 298 -10.84 9.18 6.71
CA TYR A 298 -10.08 7.94 6.81
C TYR A 298 -9.65 7.62 8.25
N ILE A 299 -10.32 8.26 9.21
CA ILE A 299 -10.20 7.93 10.64
C ILE A 299 -11.43 7.15 11.06
N ILE A 300 -11.21 5.96 11.59
CA ILE A 300 -12.29 5.15 12.19
C ILE A 300 -12.01 4.89 13.67
N ASP A 301 -13.05 4.58 14.41
CA ASP A 301 -12.96 4.20 15.82
C ASP A 301 -13.16 2.68 15.94
N VAL A 302 -12.07 1.94 16.13
CA VAL A 302 -12.04 0.47 16.21
C VAL A 302 -11.12 -0.02 17.31
#